data_507e603f4e86b4de588d08bbb3f77cbe
#
_entry.id   507e603f4e86b4de588d08bbb3f77cbe
#
_cell.length_a   1.000
_cell.length_b   1.000
_cell.length_c   1.000
_cell.angle_alpha   90.00
_cell.angle_beta   90.00
_cell.angle_gamma   90.00
#
_symmetry.space_group_name_H-M   'P 1'
#
loop_
_entity.id
_entity.type
_entity.pdbx_description
1 polymer ?
#
loop_
_entity_poly.entity_id
_entity_poly.type
_entity_poly.pdbx_seq_one_letter_code
_entity_poly.pdbx_strand_id
1 'polypeptide(L)'
;DLAAYRELEAFTQFGSDLDVVTKAKLERGKRTVEVLKQNLHESVTSEQLALIIYALVHGYLDDVSVDEILSVEKSFYRFLDNDELGKKLVSYIKETSNLPDSNQINEALDKFKKIV
;
A
#
# COMPACT_ATOMS: atom_id res chain seq x y z
N ASP A 1 1.56 5.88 -18.08
CA ASP A 1 1.78 6.67 -19.30
C ASP A 1 3.22 6.50 -19.81
N LEU A 2 3.36 6.10 -21.07
CA LEU A 2 4.66 5.87 -21.69
C LEU A 2 5.49 7.16 -21.81
N ALA A 3 4.87 8.28 -22.03
CA ALA A 3 5.57 9.57 -22.11
C ALA A 3 6.18 9.95 -20.75
N ALA A 4 5.44 9.79 -19.68
CA ALA A 4 5.95 10.04 -18.32
C ALA A 4 7.06 9.07 -17.95
N TYR A 5 6.96 7.81 -18.36
CA TYR A 5 8.00 6.81 -18.15
C TYR A 5 9.30 7.18 -18.87
N ARG A 6 9.20 7.63 -20.11
CA ARG A 6 10.38 8.05 -20.89
C ARG A 6 11.05 9.28 -20.30
N GLU A 7 10.27 10.24 -19.80
CA GLU A 7 10.82 11.40 -19.11
C GLU A 7 11.57 11.00 -17.85
N LEU A 8 10.99 10.10 -17.05
CA LEU A 8 11.66 9.56 -15.87
C LEU A 8 12.94 8.82 -16.22
N GLU A 9 12.91 8.03 -17.29
CA GLU A 9 14.08 7.30 -17.76
C GLU A 9 15.20 8.25 -18.21
N ALA A 10 14.85 9.33 -18.90
CA ALA A 10 15.82 10.35 -19.29
C ALA A 10 16.42 11.06 -18.08
N PHE A 11 15.63 11.34 -17.05
CA PHE A 11 16.11 11.97 -15.83
C PHE A 11 17.03 11.07 -15.02
N THR A 12 16.83 9.76 -15.04
CA THR A 12 17.69 8.83 -14.30
C THR A 12 19.12 8.81 -14.82
N GLN A 13 19.35 9.26 -16.05
CA GLN A 13 20.69 9.36 -16.63
C GLN A 13 21.48 10.57 -16.14
N PHE A 14 20.84 11.52 -15.48
CA PHE A 14 21.44 12.82 -15.15
C PHE A 14 21.69 13.09 -13.67
N GLY A 15 21.23 12.25 -12.76
CA GLY A 15 21.47 12.50 -11.35
C GLY A 15 21.17 11.34 -10.43
N SER A 16 22.08 11.10 -9.47
CA SER A 16 21.93 10.02 -8.50
C SER A 16 20.74 10.19 -7.56
N ASP A 17 20.38 11.43 -7.23
CA ASP A 17 19.22 11.69 -6.36
C ASP A 17 17.91 11.37 -7.04
N LEU A 18 17.83 11.64 -8.35
CA LEU A 18 16.67 11.29 -9.17
C LEU A 18 16.54 9.78 -9.33
N ASP A 19 17.67 9.06 -9.41
CA ASP A 19 17.69 7.60 -9.48
C ASP A 19 17.03 6.99 -8.25
N VAL A 20 17.33 7.49 -7.06
CA VAL A 20 16.78 6.98 -5.80
C VAL A 20 15.26 7.16 -5.76
N VAL A 21 14.78 8.35 -6.14
CA VAL A 21 13.33 8.65 -6.15
C VAL A 21 12.62 7.80 -7.19
N THR A 22 13.18 7.68 -8.38
CA THR A 22 12.60 6.87 -9.46
C THR A 22 12.54 5.40 -9.08
N LYS A 23 13.63 4.89 -8.50
CA LYS A 23 13.70 3.51 -8.05
C LYS A 23 12.67 3.22 -6.96
N ALA A 24 12.48 4.14 -6.03
CA ALA A 24 11.48 4.01 -4.97
C ALA A 24 10.05 3.95 -5.56
N LYS A 25 9.75 4.76 -6.57
CA LYS A 25 8.46 4.74 -7.26
C LYS A 25 8.24 3.43 -8.01
N LEU A 26 9.26 2.92 -8.67
CA LEU A 26 9.18 1.65 -9.39
C LEU A 26 8.94 0.49 -8.42
N GLU A 27 9.64 0.45 -7.30
CA GLU A 27 9.46 -0.58 -6.28
C GLU A 27 8.05 -0.52 -5.67
N ARG A 28 7.56 0.69 -5.40
CA ARG A 28 6.20 0.89 -4.91
C ARG A 28 5.16 0.38 -5.92
N GLY A 29 5.37 0.66 -7.19
CA GLY A 29 4.54 0.17 -8.29
C GLY A 29 4.53 -1.35 -8.39
N LYS A 30 5.70 -1.98 -8.24
CA LYS A 30 5.81 -3.44 -8.24
C LYS A 30 5.02 -4.08 -7.10
N ARG A 31 5.11 -3.50 -5.90
CA ARG A 31 4.34 -3.98 -4.74
C ARG A 31 2.85 -3.88 -4.99
N THR A 32 2.41 -2.77 -5.54
CA THR A 32 1.00 -2.56 -5.88
C THR A 32 0.50 -3.59 -6.89
N VAL A 33 1.29 -3.86 -7.93
CA VAL A 33 0.94 -4.86 -8.96
C VAL A 33 0.81 -6.25 -8.33
N GLU A 34 1.74 -6.64 -7.46
CA GLU A 34 1.69 -7.94 -6.80
C GLU A 34 0.42 -8.08 -5.93
N VAL A 35 0.07 -7.04 -5.19
CA VAL A 35 -1.15 -7.04 -4.37
C VAL A 35 -2.39 -7.17 -5.26
N LEU A 36 -2.45 -6.44 -6.36
CA LEU A 36 -3.59 -6.49 -7.28
C LEU A 36 -3.72 -7.85 -7.96
N LYS A 37 -2.60 -8.47 -8.34
CA LYS A 37 -2.62 -9.81 -8.93
C LYS A 37 -3.20 -10.83 -7.96
N GLN A 38 -2.80 -10.77 -6.70
CA GLN A 38 -3.28 -11.71 -5.70
C GLN A 38 -4.78 -11.55 -5.48
N ASN A 39 -5.28 -10.32 -5.50
CA ASN A 39 -6.71 -10.03 -5.28
C ASN A 39 -7.61 -10.47 -6.43
N LEU A 40 -7.05 -10.77 -7.60
CA LEU A 40 -7.81 -11.37 -8.70
C LEU A 40 -8.19 -12.82 -8.40
N HIS A 41 -7.45 -13.49 -7.52
CA HIS A 41 -7.63 -14.91 -7.21
C HIS A 41 -8.20 -15.17 -5.82
N GLU A 42 -8.25 -14.17 -4.94
CA GLU A 42 -8.74 -14.30 -3.58
C GLU A 42 -9.91 -13.34 -3.32
N SER A 43 -10.83 -13.77 -2.44
CA SER A 43 -11.94 -12.92 -2.02
C SER A 43 -11.45 -11.92 -0.97
N VAL A 44 -11.19 -10.70 -1.40
CA VAL A 44 -10.82 -9.60 -0.52
C VAL A 44 -11.91 -8.54 -0.61
N THR A 45 -12.32 -7.99 0.52
CA THR A 45 -13.34 -6.95 0.53
C THR A 45 -12.80 -5.64 -0.04
N SER A 46 -13.70 -4.81 -0.58
CA SER A 46 -13.34 -3.50 -1.10
C SER A 46 -12.69 -2.63 -0.03
N GLU A 47 -13.15 -2.74 1.22
CA GLU A 47 -12.64 -2.01 2.37
C GLU A 47 -11.18 -2.38 2.66
N GLN A 48 -10.89 -3.68 2.67
CA GLN A 48 -9.53 -4.17 2.90
C GLN A 48 -8.61 -3.74 1.78
N LEU A 49 -9.05 -3.85 0.54
CA LEU A 49 -8.27 -3.45 -0.62
C LEU A 49 -7.96 -1.96 -0.61
N ALA A 50 -8.94 -1.12 -0.29
CA ALA A 50 -8.75 0.33 -0.21
C ALA A 50 -7.67 0.69 0.81
N LEU A 51 -7.68 0.04 1.96
CA LEU A 51 -6.71 0.31 3.03
C LEU A 51 -5.30 -0.16 2.68
N ILE A 52 -5.14 -1.33 2.05
CA ILE A 52 -3.81 -1.79 1.65
C ILE A 52 -3.23 -0.92 0.53
N ILE A 53 -4.05 -0.48 -0.41
CA ILE A 53 -3.62 0.44 -1.47
C ILE A 53 -3.20 1.78 -0.85
N TYR A 54 -3.95 2.29 0.11
CA TYR A 54 -3.56 3.51 0.83
C TYR A 54 -2.17 3.35 1.45
N ALA A 55 -1.93 2.23 2.13
CA ALA A 55 -0.63 1.97 2.75
C ALA A 55 0.51 1.93 1.72
N LEU A 56 0.26 1.30 0.57
CA LEU A 56 1.24 1.23 -0.52
C LEU A 56 1.55 2.59 -1.11
N VAL A 57 0.51 3.37 -1.40
CA VAL A 57 0.66 4.68 -2.05
C VAL A 57 1.37 5.68 -1.13
N HIS A 58 1.09 5.64 0.16
CA HIS A 58 1.68 6.56 1.14
C HIS A 58 3.02 6.09 1.71
N GLY A 59 3.58 5.01 1.18
CA GLY A 59 4.93 4.59 1.51
C GLY A 59 5.09 3.80 2.80
N TYR A 60 4.01 3.37 3.43
CA TYR A 60 4.09 2.58 4.68
C TYR A 60 4.73 1.21 4.49
N LEU A 61 4.71 0.68 3.27
CA LEU A 61 5.26 -0.63 2.96
C LEU A 61 6.53 -0.55 2.11
N ASP A 62 7.14 0.62 2.00
CA ASP A 62 8.35 0.82 1.20
C ASP A 62 9.55 0.02 1.74
N ASP A 63 9.57 -0.29 3.02
CA ASP A 63 10.62 -1.09 3.66
C ASP A 63 10.40 -2.60 3.51
N VAL A 64 9.28 -3.00 2.91
CA VAL A 64 8.96 -4.41 2.66
C VAL A 64 9.41 -4.78 1.25
N SER A 65 10.14 -5.87 1.10
CA SER A 65 10.54 -6.34 -0.23
C SER A 65 9.34 -6.82 -1.03
N VAL A 66 9.44 -6.76 -2.36
CA VAL A 66 8.37 -7.23 -3.24
C VAL A 66 8.05 -8.70 -2.98
N ASP A 67 9.07 -9.51 -2.66
CA ASP A 67 8.89 -10.94 -2.37
C ASP A 67 8.10 -11.19 -1.07
N GLU A 68 8.16 -10.27 -0.12
CA GLU A 68 7.51 -10.40 1.17
C GLU A 68 6.14 -9.70 1.23
N ILE A 69 5.79 -8.92 0.21
CA ILE A 69 4.60 -8.07 0.25
C ILE A 69 3.32 -8.89 0.42
N LEU A 70 3.24 -10.08 -0.15
CA LEU A 70 2.05 -10.93 -0.02
C LEU A 70 1.86 -11.43 1.41
N SER A 71 2.96 -11.74 2.11
CA SER A 71 2.90 -12.14 3.52
C SER A 71 2.44 -10.98 4.40
N VAL A 72 2.95 -9.78 4.13
CA VAL A 72 2.57 -8.57 4.86
C VAL A 72 1.11 -8.23 4.58
N GLU A 73 0.65 -8.39 3.35
CA GLU A 73 -0.74 -8.18 2.98
C GLU A 73 -1.69 -9.07 3.80
N LYS A 74 -1.38 -10.34 3.91
CA LYS A 74 -2.17 -11.29 4.70
C LYS A 74 -2.19 -10.89 6.19
N SER A 75 -1.05 -10.49 6.72
CA SER A 75 -0.96 -10.01 8.10
C SER A 75 -1.79 -8.75 8.32
N PHE A 76 -1.79 -7.85 7.35
CA PHE A 76 -2.57 -6.63 7.40
C PHE A 76 -4.07 -6.93 7.42
N TYR A 77 -4.54 -7.86 6.60
CA TYR A 77 -5.95 -8.24 6.59
C TYR A 77 -6.36 -8.87 7.92
N ARG A 78 -5.51 -9.70 8.53
CA ARG A 78 -5.75 -10.23 9.86
C ARG A 78 -5.82 -9.12 10.91
N PHE A 79 -4.94 -8.14 10.81
CA PHE A 79 -4.97 -6.97 11.68
C PHE A 79 -6.31 -6.24 11.57
N LEU A 80 -6.79 -6.00 10.35
CA LEU A 80 -8.07 -5.34 10.11
C LEU A 80 -9.25 -6.13 10.70
N ASP A 81 -9.17 -7.45 10.68
CA ASP A 81 -10.23 -8.32 11.19
C ASP A 81 -10.22 -8.44 12.71
N ASN A 82 -9.06 -8.29 13.36
CA ASN A 82 -8.89 -8.61 14.78
C ASN A 82 -8.63 -7.40 15.66
N ASP A 83 -8.08 -6.31 15.14
CA ASP A 83 -7.77 -5.12 15.90
C ASP A 83 -8.94 -4.13 15.89
N GLU A 84 -9.18 -3.47 17.01
CA GLU A 84 -10.26 -2.51 17.13
C GLU A 84 -10.13 -1.34 16.16
N LEU A 85 -8.92 -0.81 15.98
CA LEU A 85 -8.68 0.27 15.03
C LEU A 85 -8.96 -0.20 13.60
N GLY A 86 -8.49 -1.40 13.25
CA GLY A 86 -8.74 -1.99 11.95
C GLY A 86 -10.23 -2.18 11.70
N LYS A 87 -10.95 -2.72 12.67
CA LYS A 87 -12.39 -2.92 12.57
C LYS A 87 -13.15 -1.61 12.38
N LYS A 88 -12.75 -0.56 13.09
CA LYS A 88 -13.34 0.77 12.95
C LYS A 88 -13.16 1.32 11.54
N LEU A 89 -11.96 1.18 10.98
CA LEU A 89 -11.67 1.65 9.63
C LEU A 89 -12.54 0.93 8.60
N VAL A 90 -12.60 -0.38 8.70
CA VAL A 90 -13.41 -1.21 7.78
C VAL A 90 -14.89 -0.85 7.89
N SER A 91 -15.41 -0.72 9.12
CA SER A 91 -16.81 -0.36 9.35
C SER A 91 -17.15 1.01 8.78
N TYR A 92 -16.26 1.98 8.97
CA TYR A 92 -16.45 3.33 8.44
C TYR A 92 -16.57 3.32 6.92
N ILE A 93 -15.66 2.62 6.23
CA ILE A 93 -15.70 2.52 4.77
C ILE A 93 -16.98 1.83 4.31
N LYS A 94 -17.35 0.76 5.00
CA LYS A 94 -18.55 -0.02 4.66
C LYS A 94 -19.81 0.80 4.78
N GLU A 95 -19.91 1.64 5.82
CA GLU A 95 -21.09 2.47 6.08
C GLU A 95 -21.16 3.71 5.20
N THR A 96 -20.03 4.34 4.91
CA THR A 96 -19.99 5.66 4.23
C THR A 96 -19.54 5.58 2.78
N SER A 97 -18.93 4.47 2.36
CA SER A 97 -18.28 4.30 1.05
C SER A 97 -17.16 5.33 0.81
N ASN A 98 -16.63 5.90 1.89
CA ASN A 98 -15.51 6.86 1.85
C ASN A 98 -14.40 6.38 2.77
N LEU A 99 -13.16 6.82 2.47
CA LEU A 99 -12.04 6.54 3.35
C LEU A 99 -12.17 7.32 4.66
N PRO A 100 -11.76 6.73 5.80
CA PRO A 100 -11.71 7.44 7.07
C PRO A 100 -10.71 8.60 7.02
N ASP A 101 -10.72 9.43 8.07
CA ASP A 101 -9.75 10.49 8.24
C ASP A 101 -8.33 9.91 8.17
N SER A 102 -7.43 10.59 7.47
CA SER A 102 -6.05 10.14 7.31
C SER A 102 -5.34 9.94 8.65
N ASN A 103 -5.68 10.73 9.67
CA ASN A 103 -5.12 10.55 11.01
C ASN A 103 -5.47 9.19 11.60
N GLN A 104 -6.70 8.74 11.41
CA GLN A 104 -7.15 7.42 11.88
C GLN A 104 -6.46 6.30 11.13
N ILE A 105 -6.34 6.42 9.82
CA ILE A 105 -5.65 5.43 9.00
C ILE A 105 -4.17 5.35 9.38
N ASN A 106 -3.52 6.49 9.53
CA ASN A 106 -2.11 6.56 9.91
C ASN A 106 -1.85 5.93 11.28
N GLU A 107 -2.73 6.17 12.24
CA GLU A 107 -2.63 5.57 13.57
C GLU A 107 -2.69 4.04 13.49
N ALA A 108 -3.63 3.52 12.73
CA ALA A 108 -3.77 2.07 12.53
C ALA A 108 -2.56 1.48 11.81
N LEU A 109 -2.06 2.15 10.79
CA LEU A 109 -0.88 1.69 10.04
C LEU A 109 0.38 1.70 10.90
N ASP A 110 0.56 2.74 11.72
CA ASP A 110 1.68 2.81 12.65
C ASP A 110 1.63 1.66 13.66
N LYS A 111 0.46 1.35 14.17
CA LYS A 111 0.26 0.21 15.07
C LYS A 111 0.57 -1.11 14.38
N PHE A 112 0.10 -1.28 13.16
CA PHE A 112 0.38 -2.48 12.35
C PHE A 112 1.87 -2.65 12.11
N LYS A 113 2.58 -1.58 11.76
CA LYS A 113 4.02 -1.63 11.50
C LYS A 113 4.83 -2.02 12.73
N LYS A 114 4.34 -1.79 13.92
CA LYS A 114 4.99 -2.22 15.16
C LYS A 114 4.82 -3.72 15.41
N ILE A 115 3.78 -4.32 14.87
CA ILE A 115 3.48 -5.75 15.02
C ILE A 115 4.28 -6.59 14.03
N VAL A 116 4.48 -6.06 12.84
CA VAL A 116 5.14 -6.77 11.73
C VAL A 116 6.66 -6.76 11.84
#